data_1aba21de1cc5f4a163202ca6ad8f447a
#
_entry.id   1aba21de1cc5f4a163202ca6ad8f447a
#
_cell.length_a   1.000
_cell.length_b   1.000
_cell.length_c   1.000
_cell.angle_alpha   90.00
_cell.angle_beta   90.00
_cell.angle_gamma   90.00
#
_symmetry.space_group_name_H-M   'P 1'
#
loop_
_entity.id
_entity.type
_entity.pdbx_description
1 polymer ?
#
loop_
_entity_poly.entity_id
_entity_poly.type
_entity_poly.pdbx_seq_one_letter_code
_entity_poly.pdbx_strand_id
1 'polypeptide(L)'
;MEKAAKEFSRVTITLMQEFDMLPNNIILIAATNRIDIIDDAVLNRFSVKQKIERLSLDDNRAFAQFYVKAIQAESYITDSDIAECIDNNDLSQRQVVTKIIQLLGDKLYQSLEGDSTCH
;
A
#
# COMPACT_ATOMS: atom_id res chain seq x y z
N MET A 1 -4.53 7.50 29.46
CA MET A 1 -4.77 8.35 28.30
C MET A 1 -4.03 9.69 28.35
N GLU A 2 -4.11 10.43 29.43
CA GLU A 2 -3.39 11.70 29.57
C GLU A 2 -1.87 11.56 29.42
N LYS A 3 -1.30 10.48 29.97
CA LYS A 3 0.14 10.22 29.91
C LYS A 3 0.63 9.98 28.48
N ALA A 4 -0.14 9.24 27.68
CA ALA A 4 0.19 8.99 26.26
C ALA A 4 0.10 10.28 25.43
N ALA A 5 -0.90 11.12 25.70
CA ALA A 5 -1.05 12.42 25.03
C ALA A 5 0.11 13.36 25.35
N LYS A 6 0.58 13.39 26.60
CA LYS A 6 1.72 14.22 27.00
C LYS A 6 3.04 13.75 26.38
N GLU A 7 3.27 12.45 26.33
CA GLU A 7 4.44 11.87 25.68
C GLU A 7 4.44 12.17 24.17
N PHE A 8 3.28 12.07 23.55
CA PHE A 8 3.10 12.39 22.14
C PHE A 8 3.41 13.87 21.86
N SER A 9 2.97 14.78 22.73
CA SER A 9 3.25 16.21 22.61
C SER A 9 4.74 16.51 22.70
N ARG A 10 5.48 15.81 23.58
CA ARG A 10 6.94 15.98 23.71
C ARG A 10 7.65 15.53 22.46
N VAL A 11 7.28 14.39 21.89
CA VAL A 11 7.84 13.88 20.63
C VAL A 11 7.57 14.87 19.51
N THR A 12 6.37 15.42 19.44
CA THR A 12 5.98 16.43 18.46
C THR A 12 6.86 17.69 18.55
N ILE A 13 7.06 18.21 19.77
CA ILE A 13 7.90 19.40 19.99
C ILE A 13 9.34 19.15 19.55
N THR A 14 9.90 18.01 19.93
CA THR A 14 11.27 17.64 19.54
C THR A 14 11.39 17.53 18.03
N LEU A 15 10.41 16.89 17.38
CA LEU A 15 10.38 16.75 15.94
C LEU A 15 10.35 18.09 15.23
N MET A 16 9.54 19.04 15.74
CA MET A 16 9.44 20.39 15.18
C MET A 16 10.77 21.14 15.30
N GLN A 17 11.46 21.00 16.44
CA GLN A 17 12.76 21.62 16.66
C GLN A 17 13.80 21.07 15.67
N GLU A 18 13.82 19.78 15.45
CA GLU A 18 14.70 19.13 14.47
C GLU A 18 14.40 19.60 13.05
N PHE A 19 13.13 19.77 12.69
CA PHE A 19 12.72 20.29 11.37
C PHE A 19 13.29 21.70 11.13
N ASP A 20 13.22 22.56 12.14
CA ASP A 20 13.66 23.94 12.03
C ASP A 20 15.19 24.05 11.87
N MET A 21 15.91 23.00 12.26
CA MET A 21 17.38 22.93 12.16
C MET A 21 17.87 22.28 10.86
N LEU A 22 16.97 21.75 10.03
CA LEU A 22 17.37 21.09 8.77
C LEU A 22 17.94 22.10 7.78
N PRO A 23 19.05 21.74 7.10
CA PRO A 23 19.58 22.60 6.01
C PRO A 23 18.59 22.71 4.84
N ASN A 24 18.69 23.81 4.09
CA ASN A 24 17.78 24.08 2.97
C ASN A 24 17.93 23.11 1.79
N ASN A 25 18.98 22.30 1.75
CA ASN A 25 19.23 21.36 0.68
C ASN A 25 18.74 19.94 0.99
N ILE A 26 17.91 19.77 2.05
CA ILE A 26 17.34 18.48 2.44
C ILE A 26 15.87 18.45 2.08
N ILE A 27 15.43 17.34 1.49
CA ILE A 27 14.03 17.04 1.26
C ILE A 27 13.60 16.03 2.32
N LEU A 28 12.57 16.40 3.10
CA LEU A 28 12.02 15.53 4.12
C LEU A 28 10.68 14.98 3.65
N ILE A 29 10.54 13.68 3.68
CA ILE A 29 9.30 12.99 3.31
C ILE A 29 8.81 12.20 4.53
N ALA A 30 7.55 12.41 4.89
CA ALA A 30 6.91 11.67 5.99
C ALA A 30 5.62 11.03 5.49
N ALA A 31 5.28 9.90 6.08
CA ALA A 31 4.03 9.20 5.78
C ALA A 31 3.34 8.78 7.06
N THR A 32 2.02 8.85 7.06
CA THR A 32 1.21 8.41 8.20
C THR A 32 -0.12 7.85 7.71
N ASN A 33 -0.66 6.87 8.41
CA ASN A 33 -2.02 6.41 8.21
C ASN A 33 -3.00 7.02 9.22
N ARG A 34 -2.53 7.90 10.11
CA ARG A 34 -3.32 8.51 11.18
C ARG A 34 -3.07 10.01 11.23
N ILE A 35 -3.49 10.71 10.18
CA ILE A 35 -3.34 12.17 10.12
C ILE A 35 -4.16 12.88 11.20
N ASP A 36 -5.22 12.25 11.68
CA ASP A 36 -6.10 12.78 12.71
C ASP A 36 -5.40 12.99 14.07
N ILE A 37 -4.32 12.26 14.34
CA ILE A 37 -3.55 12.39 15.57
C ILE A 37 -2.30 13.25 15.44
N ILE A 38 -1.99 13.74 14.24
CA ILE A 38 -0.84 14.61 14.00
C ILE A 38 -1.24 16.06 14.27
N ASP A 39 -0.45 16.77 15.05
CA ASP A 39 -0.67 18.19 15.35
C ASP A 39 -0.64 19.03 14.08
N ASP A 40 -1.53 20.00 13.99
CA ASP A 40 -1.56 20.97 12.88
C ASP A 40 -0.25 21.73 12.75
N ALA A 41 0.42 22.00 13.85
CA ALA A 41 1.72 22.69 13.84
C ALA A 41 2.78 21.89 13.10
N VAL A 42 2.77 20.55 13.21
CA VAL A 42 3.66 19.65 12.44
C VAL A 42 3.24 19.64 10.99
N LEU A 43 1.94 19.46 10.73
CA LEU A 43 1.41 19.43 9.35
C LEU A 43 1.73 20.71 8.59
N ASN A 44 1.67 21.85 9.26
CA ASN A 44 1.94 23.16 8.63
C ASN A 44 3.39 23.36 8.21
N ARG A 45 4.33 22.54 8.72
CA ARG A 45 5.72 22.59 8.31
C ARG A 45 5.98 21.90 6.98
N PHE A 46 5.07 21.07 6.53
CA PHE A 46 5.18 20.40 5.22
C PHE A 46 4.53 21.27 4.15
N SER A 47 5.28 21.63 3.13
CA SER A 47 4.80 22.47 2.04
C SER A 47 3.86 21.70 1.09
N VAL A 48 4.03 20.40 0.98
CA VAL A 48 3.19 19.54 0.14
C VAL A 48 2.58 18.44 1.00
N LYS A 49 1.27 18.30 0.91
CA LYS A 49 0.52 17.26 1.60
C LYS A 49 -0.29 16.50 0.55
N GLN A 50 -0.09 15.21 0.48
CA GLN A 50 -0.78 14.35 -0.47
C GLN A 50 -1.53 13.25 0.27
N LYS A 51 -2.84 13.23 0.12
CA LYS A 51 -3.65 12.12 0.62
C LYS A 51 -3.63 11.00 -0.42
N ILE A 52 -3.26 9.81 0.02
CA ILE A 52 -3.31 8.62 -0.83
C ILE A 52 -4.56 7.86 -0.48
N GLU A 53 -5.51 7.83 -1.40
CA GLU A 53 -6.78 7.15 -1.23
C GLU A 53 -6.72 5.75 -1.83
N ARG A 54 -7.72 4.93 -1.48
CA ARG A 54 -7.89 3.63 -2.14
C ARG A 54 -8.18 3.84 -3.62
N LEU A 55 -7.66 2.95 -4.43
CA LEU A 55 -7.89 3.00 -5.86
C LEU A 55 -9.33 2.61 -6.19
N SER A 56 -9.85 3.14 -7.31
CA SER A 56 -11.11 2.70 -7.88
C SER A 56 -11.00 1.23 -8.32
N LEU A 57 -12.13 0.62 -8.66
CA LEU A 57 -12.15 -0.75 -9.18
C LEU A 57 -11.28 -0.89 -10.44
N ASP A 58 -11.43 0.05 -11.38
CA ASP A 58 -10.66 0.04 -12.62
C ASP A 58 -9.17 0.23 -12.37
N ASP A 59 -8.81 1.11 -11.45
CA ASP A 59 -7.41 1.34 -11.09
C ASP A 59 -6.82 0.15 -10.34
N ASN A 60 -7.61 -0.52 -9.50
CA ASN A 60 -7.17 -1.75 -8.83
C ASN A 60 -6.91 -2.87 -9.84
N ARG A 61 -7.74 -2.99 -10.86
CA ARG A 61 -7.53 -3.96 -11.94
C ARG A 61 -6.28 -3.64 -12.75
N ALA A 62 -6.07 -2.36 -13.06
CA ALA A 62 -4.86 -1.90 -13.75
C ALA A 62 -3.62 -2.16 -12.89
N PHE A 63 -3.69 -1.92 -11.59
CA PHE A 63 -2.62 -2.24 -10.65
C PHE A 63 -2.34 -3.74 -10.61
N ALA A 64 -3.38 -4.57 -10.60
CA ALA A 64 -3.25 -6.03 -10.62
C ALA A 64 -2.55 -6.50 -11.89
N GLN A 65 -2.93 -5.95 -13.05
CA GLN A 65 -2.28 -6.25 -14.34
C GLN A 65 -0.80 -5.89 -14.31
N PHE A 66 -0.47 -4.71 -13.80
CA PHE A 66 0.91 -4.25 -13.64
C PHE A 66 1.69 -5.21 -12.73
N TYR A 67 1.09 -5.61 -11.61
CA TYR A 67 1.74 -6.49 -10.64
C TYR A 67 1.99 -7.89 -11.23
N VAL A 68 1.01 -8.45 -11.92
CA VAL A 68 1.14 -9.76 -12.59
C VAL A 68 2.28 -9.72 -13.60
N LYS A 69 2.39 -8.63 -14.35
CA LYS A 69 3.47 -8.44 -15.31
C LYS A 69 4.83 -8.29 -14.61
N ALA A 70 4.87 -7.56 -13.50
CA ALA A 70 6.09 -7.33 -12.75
C ALA A 70 6.67 -8.62 -12.16
N ILE A 71 5.81 -9.56 -11.73
CA ILE A 71 6.25 -10.86 -11.21
C ILE A 71 6.34 -11.93 -12.30
N GLN A 72 6.12 -11.55 -13.56
CA GLN A 72 6.22 -12.45 -14.72
C GLN A 72 5.24 -13.63 -14.66
N ALA A 73 4.02 -13.38 -14.19
CA ALA A 73 2.99 -14.40 -14.02
C ALA A 73 1.89 -14.34 -15.10
N GLU A 74 2.12 -13.67 -16.21
CA GLU A 74 1.12 -13.46 -17.27
C GLU A 74 0.65 -14.78 -17.91
N SER A 75 1.52 -15.79 -17.92
CA SER A 75 1.17 -17.11 -18.48
C SER A 75 0.23 -17.91 -17.57
N TYR A 76 0.12 -17.53 -16.29
CA TYR A 76 -0.71 -18.23 -15.30
C TYR A 76 -1.98 -17.46 -14.98
N ILE A 77 -1.95 -16.12 -15.04
CA ILE A 77 -3.05 -15.25 -14.62
C ILE A 77 -3.49 -14.42 -15.81
N THR A 78 -4.73 -14.63 -16.24
CA THR A 78 -5.33 -13.91 -17.37
C THR A 78 -6.07 -12.66 -16.89
N ASP A 79 -6.44 -11.78 -17.81
CA ASP A 79 -7.25 -10.61 -17.50
C ASP A 79 -8.63 -11.00 -16.93
N SER A 80 -9.19 -12.11 -17.38
CA SER A 80 -10.44 -12.67 -16.81
C SER A 80 -10.27 -13.06 -15.35
N ASP A 81 -9.14 -13.67 -15.02
CA ASP A 81 -8.81 -14.04 -13.63
C ASP A 81 -8.72 -12.81 -12.75
N ILE A 82 -8.10 -11.75 -13.24
CA ILE A 82 -7.98 -10.47 -12.54
C ILE A 82 -9.38 -9.87 -12.32
N ALA A 83 -10.23 -9.87 -13.33
CA ALA A 83 -11.58 -9.33 -13.24
C ALA A 83 -12.44 -10.06 -12.21
N GLU A 84 -12.30 -11.39 -12.12
CA GLU A 84 -12.99 -12.19 -11.10
C GLU A 84 -12.44 -11.94 -9.70
N CYS A 85 -11.13 -11.82 -9.58
CA CYS A 85 -10.43 -11.64 -8.31
C CYS A 85 -10.68 -10.25 -7.71
N ILE A 86 -10.69 -9.24 -8.56
CA ILE A 86 -10.85 -7.83 -8.20
C ILE A 86 -12.26 -7.40 -8.62
N ASP A 87 -13.25 -7.71 -7.79
CA ASP A 87 -14.66 -7.56 -8.11
C ASP A 87 -15.37 -6.43 -7.36
N ASN A 88 -14.67 -5.72 -6.47
CA ASN A 88 -15.27 -4.62 -5.71
C ASN A 88 -14.28 -3.48 -5.50
N ASN A 89 -14.80 -2.32 -5.09
CA ASN A 89 -14.03 -1.09 -4.92
C ASN A 89 -13.36 -0.98 -3.54
N ASP A 90 -13.55 -1.94 -2.66
CA ASP A 90 -13.14 -1.81 -1.26
C ASP A 90 -11.84 -2.56 -0.95
N LEU A 91 -11.00 -2.75 -1.94
CA LEU A 91 -9.73 -3.44 -1.78
C LEU A 91 -8.58 -2.44 -1.67
N SER A 92 -7.73 -2.63 -0.66
CA SER A 92 -6.44 -1.96 -0.61
C SER A 92 -5.47 -2.62 -1.59
N GLN A 93 -4.41 -1.91 -1.95
CA GLN A 93 -3.37 -2.48 -2.82
C GLN A 93 -2.75 -3.75 -2.22
N ARG A 94 -2.57 -3.77 -0.90
CA ARG A 94 -2.07 -4.97 -0.20
C ARG A 94 -3.02 -6.16 -0.38
N GLN A 95 -4.32 -5.92 -0.28
CA GLN A 95 -5.32 -6.97 -0.50
C GLN A 95 -5.32 -7.46 -1.94
N VAL A 96 -5.14 -6.56 -2.90
CA VAL A 96 -4.99 -6.93 -4.32
C VAL A 96 -3.79 -7.84 -4.51
N VAL A 97 -2.64 -7.47 -3.98
CA VAL A 97 -1.42 -8.30 -4.05
C VAL A 97 -1.66 -9.68 -3.41
N THR A 98 -2.29 -9.70 -2.25
CA THR A 98 -2.60 -10.97 -1.55
C THR A 98 -3.49 -11.86 -2.41
N LYS A 99 -4.53 -11.31 -3.03
CA LYS A 99 -5.44 -12.06 -3.91
C LYS A 99 -4.69 -12.63 -5.12
N ILE A 100 -3.82 -11.84 -5.73
CA ILE A 100 -3.03 -12.28 -6.90
C ILE A 100 -2.08 -13.42 -6.50
N ILE A 101 -1.39 -13.30 -5.37
CA ILE A 101 -0.46 -14.33 -4.89
C ILE A 101 -1.22 -15.64 -4.57
N GLN A 102 -2.39 -15.55 -3.93
CA GLN A 102 -3.23 -16.71 -3.65
C GLN A 102 -3.68 -17.39 -4.94
N LEU A 103 -4.13 -16.60 -5.91
CA LEU A 103 -4.55 -17.13 -7.20
C LEU A 103 -3.40 -17.80 -7.93
N LEU A 104 -2.22 -17.19 -7.93
CA LEU A 104 -1.03 -17.77 -8.52
C LEU A 104 -0.67 -19.10 -7.86
N GLY A 105 -0.73 -19.16 -6.54
CA GLY A 105 -0.50 -20.39 -5.79
C GLY A 105 -1.46 -21.50 -6.19
N ASP A 106 -2.75 -21.18 -6.31
CA ASP A 106 -3.78 -22.14 -6.74
C ASP A 106 -3.52 -22.63 -8.16
N LYS A 107 -3.18 -21.75 -9.07
CA LYS A 107 -2.87 -22.09 -10.47
C LYS A 107 -1.64 -22.99 -10.58
N LEU A 108 -0.60 -22.71 -9.82
CA LEU A 108 0.62 -23.53 -9.78
C LEU A 108 0.33 -24.91 -9.18
N TYR A 109 -0.47 -24.97 -8.14
CA TYR A 109 -0.87 -26.23 -7.50
C TYR A 109 -1.66 -27.11 -8.48
N GLN A 110 -2.61 -26.54 -9.19
CA GLN A 110 -3.40 -27.24 -10.23
C GLN A 110 -2.49 -27.77 -11.35
N SER A 111 -1.49 -27.00 -11.75
CA SER A 111 -0.51 -27.41 -12.74
C SER A 111 0.30 -28.62 -12.29
N LEU A 112 0.72 -28.64 -11.02
CA LEU A 112 1.44 -29.77 -10.44
C LEU A 112 0.58 -31.02 -10.33
N GLU A 113 -0.68 -30.88 -9.94
CA GLU A 113 -1.64 -31.99 -9.88
C GLU A 113 -1.89 -32.57 -11.27
N GLY A 114 -2.03 -31.71 -12.28
CA GLY A 114 -2.15 -32.13 -13.67
C GLY A 114 -0.97 -32.98 -14.14
N ASP A 115 0.26 -32.57 -13.80
CA ASP A 115 1.48 -33.31 -14.10
C ASP A 115 1.53 -34.66 -13.37
N SER A 116 1.05 -34.73 -12.11
CA SER A 116 1.06 -35.97 -11.35
C SER A 116 0.01 -36.98 -11.83
N THR A 117 -1.06 -36.53 -12.47
CA THR A 117 -2.10 -37.42 -13.02
C THR A 117 -1.74 -37.96 -14.41
N CYS A 118 -0.72 -37.44 -15.05
CA CYS A 118 -0.22 -37.93 -16.34
C CYS A 118 0.70 -39.15 -16.23
N HIS A 119 0.96 -39.62 -15.03
CA HIS A 119 1.72 -40.82 -14.77
C HIS A 119 0.81 -42.03 -14.58
#